data_2daf0520a1dbab5bcd732291666340b2
#
_entry.id   2daf0520a1dbab5bcd732291666340b2
#
_cell.length_a   1.000
_cell.length_b   1.000
_cell.length_c   1.000
_cell.angle_alpha   90.00
_cell.angle_beta   90.00
_cell.angle_gamma   90.00
#
_symmetry.space_group_name_H-M   'P 1'
#
loop_
_entity.id
_entity.type
_entity.pdbx_description
1 polymer ?
#
loop_
_entity_poly.entity_id
_entity_poly.type
_entity_poly.pdbx_seq_one_letter_code
_entity_poly.pdbx_strand_id
1 'polypeptide(L)'
;GYDVERGKGRDDKIDVPVLFGENNEIDKSFYADAINKETGIVIEVEAGRAVRNNQFLKDIFQACMMFDVEYLVIAVLNEYHINTGSGIVSHDYQEVKTFLETLYISNRIKLPLKGILIIGY
;
A
#
# COMPACT_ATOMS: atom_id res chain seq x y z
N GLY A 1 -9.31 -5.32 -16.13
CA GLY A 1 -8.10 -4.48 -16.09
C GLY A 1 -7.97 -3.71 -14.79
N TYR A 2 -6.96 -2.85 -14.69
CA TYR A 2 -6.75 -2.00 -13.52
C TYR A 2 -7.44 -0.65 -13.68
N ASP A 3 -8.14 -0.22 -12.64
CA ASP A 3 -8.46 1.18 -12.44
C ASP A 3 -7.20 1.85 -11.86
N VAL A 4 -6.76 2.97 -12.43
CA VAL A 4 -5.53 3.67 -12.04
C VAL A 4 -5.86 5.12 -11.71
N GLU A 5 -5.31 5.63 -10.60
CA GLU A 5 -5.40 7.04 -10.24
C GLU A 5 -4.90 7.93 -11.39
N ARG A 6 -5.66 8.97 -11.74
CA ARG A 6 -5.36 9.83 -12.89
C ARG A 6 -4.74 11.16 -12.53
N GLY A 7 -4.78 11.55 -11.28
CA GLY A 7 -4.27 12.84 -10.82
C GLY A 7 -4.46 13.05 -9.32
N LYS A 8 -4.19 14.29 -8.87
CA LYS A 8 -4.26 14.65 -7.44
C LYS A 8 -5.63 15.18 -7.02
N GLY A 9 -6.55 15.41 -7.96
CA GLY A 9 -7.90 15.84 -7.69
C GLY A 9 -8.72 14.75 -7.00
N ARG A 10 -9.76 15.13 -6.25
CA ARG A 10 -10.62 14.17 -5.55
C ARG A 10 -11.28 13.18 -6.53
N ASP A 11 -11.70 13.69 -7.68
CA ASP A 11 -12.38 12.89 -8.71
C ASP A 11 -11.42 11.97 -9.50
N ASP A 12 -10.12 12.17 -9.34
CA ASP A 12 -9.08 11.35 -9.97
C ASP A 12 -8.66 10.19 -9.10
N LYS A 13 -9.06 10.18 -7.82
CA LYS A 13 -8.71 9.16 -6.84
C LYS A 13 -9.60 7.92 -6.99
N ILE A 14 -9.06 6.79 -6.60
CA ILE A 14 -9.80 5.54 -6.54
C ILE A 14 -10.22 5.28 -5.10
N ASP A 15 -11.52 5.35 -4.87
CA ASP A 15 -12.10 4.99 -3.57
C ASP A 15 -12.31 3.48 -3.47
N VAL A 16 -11.71 2.87 -2.47
CA VAL A 16 -11.94 1.46 -2.13
C VAL A 16 -12.70 1.40 -0.81
N PRO A 17 -13.93 0.86 -0.80
CA PRO A 17 -14.75 0.81 0.40
C PRO A 17 -14.11 0.00 1.52
N VAL A 18 -14.28 0.46 2.76
CA VAL A 18 -13.81 -0.24 3.97
C VAL A 18 -14.89 -0.35 5.04
N LEU A 19 -15.87 0.54 5.05
CA LEU A 19 -16.98 0.52 5.99
C LEU A 19 -18.28 0.83 5.26
N PHE A 20 -19.28 -0.04 5.44
CA PHE A 20 -20.62 0.11 4.93
C PHE A 20 -21.58 0.44 6.09
N GLY A 21 -22.40 1.47 5.89
CA GLY A 21 -23.46 1.85 6.80
C GLY A 21 -24.81 1.24 6.44
N GLU A 22 -25.88 1.91 6.84
CA GLU A 22 -27.24 1.48 6.53
C GLU A 22 -27.48 1.44 5.00
N ASN A 23 -28.29 0.49 4.55
CA ASN A 23 -28.65 0.31 3.15
C ASN A 23 -27.46 0.09 2.19
N ASN A 24 -26.36 -0.45 2.71
CA ASN A 24 -25.10 -0.66 1.96
C ASN A 24 -24.47 0.63 1.42
N GLU A 25 -24.78 1.78 2.00
CA GLU A 25 -24.08 3.00 1.68
C GLU A 25 -22.63 2.96 2.17
N ILE A 26 -21.70 3.53 1.42
CA ILE A 26 -20.29 3.56 1.78
C ILE A 26 -20.08 4.69 2.79
N ASP A 27 -19.80 4.32 4.05
CA ASP A 27 -19.49 5.29 5.10
C ASP A 27 -18.02 5.71 5.10
N LYS A 28 -17.13 4.81 4.72
CA LYS A 28 -15.69 5.04 4.68
C LYS A 28 -15.04 4.31 3.52
N SER A 29 -14.11 4.97 2.86
CA SER A 29 -13.20 4.38 1.87
C SER A 29 -11.78 4.84 2.11
N PHE A 30 -10.80 4.10 1.57
CA PHE A 30 -9.41 4.53 1.42
C PHE A 30 -9.09 4.71 -0.06
N TYR A 31 -8.11 5.55 -0.33
CA TYR A 31 -7.61 5.72 -1.70
C TYR A 31 -6.61 4.63 -2.05
N ALA A 32 -6.59 4.26 -3.31
CA ALA A 32 -5.58 3.37 -3.88
C ALA A 32 -4.99 4.02 -5.15
N ASP A 33 -3.72 3.75 -5.42
CA ASP A 33 -3.08 4.19 -6.67
C ASP A 33 -3.60 3.39 -7.86
N ALA A 34 -3.81 2.09 -7.68
CA ALA A 34 -4.49 1.26 -8.66
C ALA A 34 -5.18 0.06 -8.01
N ILE A 35 -6.25 -0.41 -8.62
CA ILE A 35 -6.97 -1.61 -8.20
C ILE A 35 -7.46 -2.41 -9.40
N ASN A 36 -7.40 -3.72 -9.28
CA ASN A 36 -8.11 -4.65 -10.15
C ASN A 36 -9.20 -5.36 -9.32
N LYS A 37 -10.45 -4.96 -9.53
CA LYS A 37 -11.59 -5.48 -8.77
C LYS A 37 -11.93 -6.95 -9.06
N GLU A 38 -11.55 -7.44 -10.25
CA GLU A 38 -11.81 -8.83 -10.63
C GLU A 38 -10.87 -9.80 -9.91
N THR A 39 -9.63 -9.36 -9.66
CA THR A 39 -8.59 -10.18 -9.04
C THR A 39 -8.36 -9.85 -7.56
N GLY A 40 -8.95 -8.77 -7.07
CA GLY A 40 -8.73 -8.30 -5.70
C GLY A 40 -7.30 -7.80 -5.43
N ILE A 41 -6.61 -7.28 -6.47
CA ILE A 41 -5.24 -6.77 -6.35
C ILE A 41 -5.28 -5.26 -6.22
N VAL A 42 -4.75 -4.73 -5.14
CA VAL A 42 -4.51 -3.29 -4.95
C VAL A 42 -3.01 -2.99 -5.09
N ILE A 43 -2.69 -1.85 -5.68
CA ILE A 43 -1.31 -1.39 -5.88
C ILE A 43 -1.14 -0.03 -5.22
N GLU A 44 -0.06 0.10 -4.44
CA GLU A 44 0.41 1.34 -3.84
C GLU A 44 1.83 1.63 -4.29
N VAL A 45 2.10 2.85 -4.71
CA VAL A 45 3.41 3.29 -5.20
C VAL A 45 3.95 4.38 -4.29
N GLU A 46 5.02 4.08 -3.58
CA GLU A 46 5.68 5.02 -2.69
C GLU A 46 6.85 5.71 -3.39
N ALA A 47 6.65 6.94 -3.79
CA ALA A 47 7.65 7.76 -4.48
C ALA A 47 8.70 8.39 -3.53
N GLY A 48 8.95 7.78 -2.40
CA GLY A 48 9.83 8.23 -1.33
C GLY A 48 9.08 8.27 0.01
N ARG A 49 9.83 8.24 1.12
CA ARG A 49 9.29 8.23 2.49
C ARG A 49 8.53 6.97 2.90
N ALA A 50 8.58 5.89 2.10
CA ALA A 50 7.93 4.62 2.45
C ALA A 50 8.29 4.18 3.87
N VAL A 51 9.56 4.19 4.20
CA VAL A 51 10.11 3.81 5.51
C VAL A 51 10.09 4.97 6.49
N ARG A 52 10.49 6.15 6.06
CA ARG A 52 10.72 7.30 6.94
C ARG A 52 9.50 7.74 7.75
N ASN A 53 8.30 7.65 7.17
CA ASN A 53 7.04 7.96 7.84
C ASN A 53 6.20 6.71 8.11
N ASN A 54 6.80 5.52 8.02
CA ASN A 54 6.08 4.25 8.08
C ASN A 54 4.89 4.18 7.11
N GLN A 55 5.02 4.82 5.98
CA GLN A 55 3.94 4.92 5.00
C GLN A 55 3.54 3.53 4.48
N PHE A 56 4.52 2.65 4.26
CA PHE A 56 4.26 1.28 3.85
C PHE A 56 3.41 0.49 4.87
N LEU A 57 3.57 0.76 6.18
CA LEU A 57 2.74 0.14 7.22
C LEU A 57 1.30 0.59 7.11
N LYS A 58 1.09 1.88 6.88
CA LYS A 58 -0.24 2.44 6.65
C LYS A 58 -0.91 1.77 5.46
N ASP A 59 -0.19 1.61 4.35
CA ASP A 59 -0.71 0.99 3.12
C ASP A 59 -1.08 -0.47 3.35
N ILE A 60 -0.26 -1.22 4.09
CA ILE A 60 -0.57 -2.60 4.49
C ILE A 60 -1.86 -2.66 5.30
N PHE A 61 -1.99 -1.81 6.33
CA PHE A 61 -3.20 -1.79 7.15
C PHE A 61 -4.44 -1.35 6.38
N GLN A 62 -4.31 -0.36 5.50
CA GLN A 62 -5.42 0.08 4.67
C GLN A 62 -5.87 -1.03 3.70
N ALA A 63 -4.93 -1.72 3.04
CA ALA A 63 -5.24 -2.84 2.16
C ALA A 63 -5.93 -3.99 2.91
N CYS A 64 -5.54 -4.26 4.15
CA CYS A 64 -6.20 -5.26 4.99
C CYS A 64 -7.67 -4.93 5.31
N MET A 65 -8.05 -3.67 5.28
CA MET A 65 -9.42 -3.21 5.55
C MET A 65 -10.25 -2.99 4.29
N MET A 66 -9.63 -2.93 3.12
CA MET A 66 -10.32 -2.70 1.85
C MET A 66 -11.19 -3.88 1.46
N PHE A 67 -12.44 -3.59 1.08
CA PHE A 67 -13.41 -4.61 0.67
C PHE A 67 -12.95 -5.34 -0.60
N ASP A 68 -13.05 -6.67 -0.58
CA ASP A 68 -12.65 -7.55 -1.69
C ASP A 68 -11.18 -7.46 -2.14
N VAL A 69 -10.31 -6.84 -1.36
CA VAL A 69 -8.87 -6.85 -1.61
C VAL A 69 -8.24 -8.11 -1.02
N GLU A 70 -7.58 -8.88 -1.87
CA GLU A 70 -6.93 -10.14 -1.50
C GLU A 70 -5.40 -10.08 -1.58
N TYR A 71 -4.86 -9.23 -2.44
CA TYR A 71 -3.44 -9.06 -2.67
C TYR A 71 -3.04 -7.59 -2.66
N LEU A 72 -1.88 -7.31 -2.10
CA LEU A 72 -1.27 -5.98 -2.10
C LEU A 72 0.03 -6.02 -2.90
N VAL A 73 0.21 -5.06 -3.80
CA VAL A 73 1.48 -4.77 -4.44
C VAL A 73 1.98 -3.43 -3.91
N ILE A 74 3.18 -3.42 -3.33
CA ILE A 74 3.84 -2.19 -2.87
C ILE A 74 5.07 -1.97 -3.74
N ALA A 75 5.11 -0.88 -4.48
CA ALA A 75 6.28 -0.42 -5.19
C ALA A 75 6.99 0.64 -4.37
N VAL A 76 8.27 0.43 -4.06
CA VAL A 76 9.09 1.34 -3.26
C VAL A 76 10.42 1.60 -3.95
N LEU A 77 11.01 2.76 -3.69
CA LEU A 77 12.35 3.06 -4.19
C LEU A 77 13.39 2.08 -3.60
N ASN A 78 14.31 1.62 -4.42
CA ASN A 78 15.46 0.88 -3.93
C ASN A 78 16.30 1.73 -2.98
N GLU A 79 16.52 2.98 -3.39
CA GLU A 79 17.24 3.99 -2.61
C GLU A 79 16.47 5.31 -2.61
N TYR A 80 16.26 5.87 -1.45
CA TYR A 80 15.69 7.19 -1.27
C TYR A 80 16.73 8.17 -0.73
N HIS A 81 17.10 9.16 -1.54
CA HIS A 81 18.03 10.20 -1.16
C HIS A 81 17.32 11.26 -0.35
N ILE A 82 17.66 11.34 0.94
CA ILE A 82 17.08 12.34 1.83
C ILE A 82 17.67 13.70 1.50
N ASN A 83 16.83 14.60 1.04
CA ASN A 83 17.23 15.90 0.50
C ASN A 83 17.54 16.93 1.62
N THR A 84 18.49 16.60 2.50
CA THR A 84 18.90 17.46 3.62
C THR A 84 20.33 17.96 3.50
N GLY A 85 21.00 17.75 2.36
CA GLY A 85 22.43 18.06 2.19
C GLY A 85 23.37 17.14 2.99
N SER A 86 22.83 16.15 3.70
CA SER A 86 23.59 15.25 4.57
C SER A 86 24.16 14.02 3.85
N GLY A 87 23.77 13.79 2.59
CA GLY A 87 24.16 12.59 1.84
C GLY A 87 23.57 11.27 2.38
N ILE A 88 22.54 11.35 3.24
CA ILE A 88 21.90 10.17 3.82
C ILE A 88 21.03 9.51 2.76
N VAL A 89 21.22 8.19 2.60
CA VAL A 89 20.42 7.35 1.70
C VAL A 89 19.65 6.35 2.55
N SER A 90 18.36 6.26 2.31
CA SER A 90 17.49 5.21 2.88
C SER A 90 17.33 4.08 1.86
N HIS A 91 17.49 2.84 2.30
CA HIS A 91 17.33 1.64 1.47
C HIS A 91 15.92 1.06 1.65
N ASP A 92 14.94 1.77 1.16
CA ASP A 92 13.52 1.53 1.44
C ASP A 92 13.08 0.12 1.05
N TYR A 93 13.44 -0.33 -0.14
CA TYR A 93 13.09 -1.69 -0.58
C TYR A 93 13.61 -2.76 0.40
N GLN A 94 14.87 -2.65 0.80
CA GLN A 94 15.48 -3.63 1.70
C GLN A 94 14.84 -3.61 3.08
N GLU A 95 14.50 -2.44 3.59
CA GLU A 95 13.86 -2.31 4.91
C GLU A 95 12.42 -2.85 4.89
N VAL A 96 11.63 -2.52 3.88
CA VAL A 96 10.27 -3.04 3.71
C VAL A 96 10.30 -4.56 3.55
N LYS A 97 11.20 -5.07 2.72
CA LYS A 97 11.39 -6.50 2.53
C LYS A 97 11.70 -7.21 3.84
N THR A 98 12.70 -6.73 4.59
CA THR A 98 13.10 -7.32 5.87
C THR A 98 11.96 -7.30 6.89
N PHE A 99 11.22 -6.21 6.95
CA PHE A 99 10.05 -6.10 7.84
C PHE A 99 8.98 -7.14 7.49
N LEU A 100 8.61 -7.26 6.22
CA LEU A 100 7.59 -8.20 5.79
C LEU A 100 8.03 -9.66 5.93
N GLU A 101 9.28 -9.97 5.62
CA GLU A 101 9.84 -11.30 5.89
C GLU A 101 9.77 -11.65 7.38
N THR A 102 10.13 -10.71 8.24
CA THR A 102 10.03 -10.89 9.70
C THR A 102 8.60 -11.12 10.15
N LEU A 103 7.66 -10.35 9.63
CA LEU A 103 6.23 -10.49 9.94
C LEU A 103 5.70 -11.89 9.58
N TYR A 104 6.01 -12.36 8.37
CA TYR A 104 5.57 -13.66 7.88
C TYR A 104 6.29 -14.82 8.59
N ILE A 105 7.60 -14.74 8.82
CA ILE A 105 8.38 -15.76 9.52
C ILE A 105 7.94 -15.88 10.98
N SER A 106 7.68 -14.76 11.67
CA SER A 106 7.23 -14.78 13.06
C SER A 106 5.90 -15.50 13.25
N ASN A 107 5.05 -15.50 12.23
CA ASN A 107 3.72 -16.11 12.20
C ASN A 107 2.81 -15.71 13.40
N ARG A 108 3.08 -14.55 14.00
CA ARG A 108 2.35 -14.05 15.16
C ARG A 108 1.18 -13.14 14.79
N ILE A 109 1.30 -12.46 13.66
CA ILE A 109 0.26 -11.61 13.10
C ILE A 109 -0.10 -12.19 11.74
N LYS A 110 -1.38 -12.50 11.54
CA LYS A 110 -1.90 -12.98 10.26
C LYS A 110 -2.68 -11.87 9.59
N LEU A 111 -2.22 -11.46 8.41
CA LEU A 111 -2.93 -10.50 7.59
C LEU A 111 -4.06 -11.20 6.82
N PRO A 112 -5.20 -10.51 6.60
CA PRO A 112 -6.30 -11.04 5.78
C PRO A 112 -6.01 -11.01 4.28
N LEU A 113 -4.75 -10.82 3.89
CA LEU A 113 -4.27 -10.82 2.51
C LEU A 113 -3.70 -12.19 2.17
N LYS A 114 -3.96 -12.66 0.96
CA LYS A 114 -3.38 -13.90 0.44
C LYS A 114 -1.89 -13.76 0.10
N GLY A 115 -1.44 -12.55 -0.17
CA GLY A 115 -0.02 -12.27 -0.42
C GLY A 115 0.27 -10.79 -0.59
N ILE A 116 1.56 -10.46 -0.44
CA ILE A 116 2.10 -9.12 -0.70
C ILE A 116 3.28 -9.25 -1.66
N LEU A 117 3.24 -8.52 -2.76
CA LEU A 117 4.36 -8.38 -3.69
C LEU A 117 5.06 -7.05 -3.43
N ILE A 118 6.37 -7.10 -3.23
CA ILE A 118 7.20 -5.89 -3.10
C ILE A 118 7.97 -5.70 -4.42
N ILE A 119 7.91 -4.51 -4.97
CA ILE A 119 8.64 -4.12 -6.16
C ILE A 119 9.61 -3.00 -5.78
N GLY A 120 10.90 -3.21 -6.05
CA GLY A 120 11.92 -2.16 -5.94
C GLY A 120 12.15 -1.48 -7.30
N TYR A 121 12.22 -0.13 -7.32
CA TYR A 121 12.49 0.63 -8.54
C TYR A 121 13.46 1.80 -8.29
#